data_e93a26ce3d8daafd3e5395f990f35742
#
_entry.id   e93a26ce3d8daafd3e5395f990f35742
#
_cell.length_a   1.000
_cell.length_b   1.000
_cell.length_c   1.000
_cell.angle_alpha   90.00
_cell.angle_beta   90.00
_cell.angle_gamma   90.00
#
_symmetry.space_group_name_H-M   'P 1'
#
loop_
_entity.id
_entity.type
_entity.pdbx_description
1 polymer ?
#
loop_
_entity_poly.entity_id
_entity_poly.type
_entity_poly.pdbx_seq_one_letter_code
_entity_poly.pdbx_strand_id
1 'polypeptide(L)'
;MDLTLCGQSAFYYHRIPPQILGLYPAISLGNMDRRCCGLGSHAVVKDLLHAPLHRIVFTRAQSGSRSLFKSHLLTQEPPPGSFRQTEHGFDVTSPEFTLLNLATQVSRNQLLMACYEMCSSFAVYTPCKRAQRQLDEAISLKLIPPNCGWERVIDVNGKDTNLWKRTPLLSAADIAAFAKQAAGLRGVKQLRWAAERMTGQTASPFEVQTSMLISLPRDEGGMGINIANNVRIPLSDAARSLYDKTCCYADILIESATDSMGVILECQGRSAHDRHYDPIRGH
;
A
#
# COMPACT_ATOMS: atom_id res chain seq x y z
N MET A 1 14.54 -22.98 6.71
CA MET A 1 15.04 -21.59 6.57
C MET A 1 13.82 -20.69 6.59
N ASP A 2 13.72 -19.82 7.55
CA ASP A 2 12.56 -18.95 7.66
C ASP A 2 12.81 -17.70 6.80
N LEU A 3 11.96 -17.46 5.83
CA LEU A 3 11.97 -16.25 5.01
C LEU A 3 10.93 -15.29 5.55
N THR A 4 11.37 -14.14 6.07
CA THR A 4 10.48 -13.08 6.51
C THR A 4 10.68 -11.85 5.62
N LEU A 5 9.72 -11.54 4.77
CA LEU A 5 9.74 -10.35 3.91
C LEU A 5 9.55 -9.07 4.73
N CYS A 6 10.26 -8.02 4.35
CA CYS A 6 10.16 -6.70 4.98
C CYS A 6 10.33 -5.55 3.99
N GLY A 7 10.13 -4.33 4.45
CA GLY A 7 10.38 -3.12 3.67
C GLY A 7 9.67 -3.16 2.31
N GLN A 8 10.41 -2.91 1.23
CA GLN A 8 9.85 -2.87 -0.12
C GLN A 8 9.15 -4.17 -0.51
N SER A 9 9.75 -5.35 -0.24
CA SER A 9 9.14 -6.63 -0.63
C SER A 9 7.84 -6.92 0.13
N ALA A 10 7.77 -6.59 1.42
CA ALA A 10 6.54 -6.70 2.18
C ALA A 10 5.48 -5.70 1.71
N PHE A 11 5.89 -4.47 1.38
CA PHE A 11 4.98 -3.47 0.82
C PHE A 11 4.37 -3.93 -0.51
N TYR A 12 5.18 -4.51 -1.40
CA TYR A 12 4.68 -5.12 -2.63
C TYR A 12 3.72 -6.27 -2.36
N TYR A 13 4.05 -7.15 -1.40
CA TYR A 13 3.17 -8.24 -1.03
C TYR A 13 1.79 -7.74 -0.59
N HIS A 14 1.74 -6.69 0.23
CA HIS A 14 0.48 -6.09 0.70
C HIS A 14 -0.32 -5.37 -0.40
N ARG A 15 0.25 -5.17 -1.57
CA ARG A 15 -0.40 -4.59 -2.75
C ARG A 15 -1.00 -5.62 -3.69
N ILE A 16 -0.66 -6.90 -3.54
CA ILE A 16 -1.12 -7.93 -4.47
C ILE A 16 -2.56 -8.28 -4.14
N PRO A 17 -3.49 -8.22 -5.13
CA PRO A 17 -4.86 -8.64 -4.93
C PRO A 17 -4.96 -10.09 -4.45
N PRO A 18 -5.79 -10.40 -3.43
CA PRO A 18 -5.93 -11.75 -2.89
C PRO A 18 -6.27 -12.80 -3.95
N GLN A 19 -7.11 -12.44 -4.93
CA GLN A 19 -7.46 -13.34 -6.03
C GLN A 19 -6.28 -13.69 -6.92
N ILE A 20 -5.25 -12.85 -7.00
CA ILE A 20 -4.01 -13.16 -7.71
C ILE A 20 -3.09 -14.02 -6.83
N LEU A 21 -2.97 -13.66 -5.54
CA LEU A 21 -2.18 -14.46 -4.59
C LEU A 21 -2.66 -15.92 -4.58
N GLY A 22 -3.97 -16.16 -4.52
CA GLY A 22 -4.57 -17.47 -4.48
C GLY A 22 -4.31 -18.36 -5.73
N LEU A 23 -3.84 -17.77 -6.84
CA LEU A 23 -3.46 -18.53 -8.04
C LEU A 23 -2.04 -19.12 -7.98
N TYR A 24 -1.26 -18.77 -6.96
CA TYR A 24 0.14 -19.16 -6.85
C TYR A 24 0.35 -20.18 -5.73
N PRO A 25 1.13 -21.26 -5.98
CA PRO A 25 1.38 -22.28 -4.98
C PRO A 25 2.30 -21.77 -3.87
N ALA A 26 2.17 -22.38 -2.70
CA ALA A 26 3.10 -22.14 -1.60
C ALA A 26 4.54 -22.57 -1.93
N ILE A 27 5.50 -21.87 -1.34
CA ILE A 27 6.93 -22.18 -1.44
C ILE A 27 7.28 -23.20 -0.36
N SER A 28 7.76 -24.38 -0.75
CA SER A 28 8.24 -25.40 0.20
C SER A 28 9.66 -25.08 0.67
N LEU A 29 9.81 -24.14 1.60
CA LEU A 29 11.13 -23.71 2.11
C LEU A 29 11.89 -24.84 2.83
N GLY A 30 11.21 -25.82 3.42
CA GLY A 30 11.83 -26.97 4.11
C GLY A 30 12.69 -27.86 3.23
N ASN A 31 12.39 -27.92 1.92
CA ASN A 31 13.12 -28.74 0.93
C ASN A 31 14.15 -27.93 0.15
N MET A 32 14.31 -26.63 0.44
CA MET A 32 15.29 -25.80 -0.25
C MET A 32 16.66 -25.92 0.41
N ASP A 33 17.68 -26.18 -0.40
CA ASP A 33 19.07 -26.13 0.03
C ASP A 33 19.37 -24.79 0.74
N ARG A 34 20.29 -24.80 1.72
CA ARG A 34 20.75 -23.60 2.45
C ARG A 34 21.19 -22.47 1.51
N ARG A 35 21.45 -22.76 0.25
CA ARG A 35 21.81 -21.80 -0.80
C ARG A 35 20.60 -21.14 -1.46
N CYS A 36 19.36 -21.50 -1.09
CA CYS A 36 18.12 -21.03 -1.74
C CYS A 36 18.10 -21.25 -3.26
N CYS A 37 18.77 -22.32 -3.72
CA CYS A 37 18.77 -22.69 -5.13
C CYS A 37 17.31 -22.94 -5.57
N GLY A 38 16.89 -22.26 -6.62
CA GLY A 38 15.51 -22.36 -7.14
C GLY A 38 14.51 -21.35 -6.57
N LEU A 39 14.76 -20.68 -5.43
CA LEU A 39 13.81 -19.69 -4.89
C LEU A 39 13.58 -18.53 -5.87
N GLY A 40 14.62 -18.02 -6.50
CA GLY A 40 14.49 -16.92 -7.49
C GLY A 40 13.71 -17.33 -8.76
N SER A 41 13.64 -18.63 -9.04
CA SER A 41 12.86 -19.18 -10.16
C SER A 41 11.43 -19.54 -9.78
N HIS A 42 11.11 -19.54 -8.47
CA HIS A 42 9.77 -19.84 -8.01
C HIS A 42 8.77 -18.78 -8.49
N ALA A 43 7.60 -19.23 -8.95
CA ALA A 43 6.61 -18.36 -9.58
C ALA A 43 6.21 -17.17 -8.71
N VAL A 44 5.99 -17.38 -7.40
CA VAL A 44 5.66 -16.29 -6.45
C VAL A 44 6.75 -15.22 -6.45
N VAL A 45 8.03 -15.61 -6.43
CA VAL A 45 9.14 -14.64 -6.39
C VAL A 45 9.28 -13.93 -7.73
N LYS A 46 9.25 -14.70 -8.82
CA LYS A 46 9.49 -14.17 -10.18
C LYS A 46 8.36 -13.28 -10.68
N ASP A 47 7.12 -13.70 -10.45
CA ASP A 47 5.95 -13.08 -11.05
C ASP A 47 5.29 -12.04 -10.13
N LEU A 48 5.40 -12.18 -8.80
CA LEU A 48 4.70 -11.35 -7.84
C LEU A 48 5.62 -10.43 -7.03
N LEU A 49 6.75 -10.92 -6.52
CA LEU A 49 7.55 -10.17 -5.54
C LEU A 49 8.74 -9.42 -6.14
N HIS A 50 9.31 -9.92 -7.22
CA HIS A 50 10.52 -9.41 -7.88
C HIS A 50 11.77 -9.35 -6.96
N ALA A 51 12.89 -9.83 -7.48
CA ALA A 51 14.18 -9.73 -6.77
C ALA A 51 14.79 -8.30 -6.92
N PRO A 52 15.63 -7.85 -5.97
CA PRO A 52 16.01 -8.54 -4.75
C PRO A 52 14.93 -8.53 -3.68
N LEU A 53 14.77 -9.65 -2.97
CA LEU A 53 13.83 -9.73 -1.86
C LEU A 53 14.42 -9.09 -0.61
N HIS A 54 13.73 -8.09 -0.06
CA HIS A 54 14.05 -7.50 1.22
C HIS A 54 13.56 -8.41 2.34
N ARG A 55 14.48 -8.90 3.17
CA ARG A 55 14.17 -9.81 4.28
C ARG A 55 14.75 -9.36 5.59
N ILE A 56 14.09 -9.72 6.69
CA ILE A 56 14.63 -9.60 8.03
C ILE A 56 15.57 -10.78 8.32
N VAL A 57 16.66 -10.47 9.00
CA VAL A 57 17.61 -11.43 9.59
C VAL A 57 17.88 -11.04 11.03
N PHE A 58 18.07 -12.03 11.90
CA PHE A 58 18.25 -11.80 13.34
C PHE A 58 19.71 -11.87 13.76
N THR A 59 20.58 -12.40 12.90
CA THR A 59 22.03 -12.50 13.17
C THR A 59 22.83 -11.98 11.97
N ARG A 60 24.04 -11.46 12.26
CA ARG A 60 24.96 -11.02 11.20
C ARG A 60 25.40 -12.16 10.27
N ALA A 61 25.47 -13.39 10.78
CA ALA A 61 25.79 -14.55 9.96
C ALA A 61 24.76 -14.83 8.86
N GLN A 62 23.50 -14.41 9.06
CA GLN A 62 22.43 -14.53 8.06
C GLN A 62 22.44 -13.38 7.04
N SER A 63 23.19 -12.30 7.29
CA SER A 63 23.16 -11.06 6.49
C SER A 63 24.01 -11.10 5.21
N GLY A 64 24.49 -12.28 4.80
CA GLY A 64 25.28 -12.44 3.58
C GLY A 64 24.59 -11.80 2.35
N SER A 65 25.34 -10.96 1.62
CA SER A 65 24.88 -10.35 0.39
C SER A 65 24.81 -11.39 -0.72
N ARG A 66 23.60 -11.60 -1.25
CA ARG A 66 23.33 -12.42 -2.45
C ARG A 66 22.44 -11.61 -3.38
N SER A 67 22.59 -11.80 -4.67
CA SER A 67 21.78 -11.09 -5.68
C SER A 67 20.26 -11.22 -5.46
N LEU A 68 19.82 -12.32 -4.85
CA LEU A 68 18.42 -12.58 -4.56
C LEU A 68 17.89 -11.83 -3.33
N PHE A 69 18.76 -11.49 -2.36
CA PHE A 69 18.32 -10.94 -1.07
C PHE A 69 19.02 -9.63 -0.72
N LYS A 70 18.23 -8.71 -0.20
CA LYS A 70 18.68 -7.56 0.57
C LYS A 70 18.30 -7.78 2.03
N SER A 71 19.28 -8.16 2.86
CA SER A 71 19.04 -8.52 4.25
C SER A 71 19.09 -7.30 5.16
N HIS A 72 18.11 -7.19 6.06
CA HIS A 72 17.99 -6.14 7.08
C HIS A 72 18.10 -6.78 8.45
N LEU A 73 19.16 -6.42 9.19
CA LEU A 73 19.40 -6.95 10.54
C LEU A 73 18.45 -6.29 11.53
N LEU A 74 17.66 -7.11 12.21
CA LEU A 74 16.80 -6.68 13.31
C LEU A 74 17.50 -7.04 14.62
N THR A 75 17.92 -6.02 15.37
CA THR A 75 18.66 -6.17 16.63
C THR A 75 17.83 -5.94 17.88
N GLN A 76 16.65 -5.36 17.70
CA GLN A 76 15.72 -5.05 18.79
C GLN A 76 14.42 -5.81 18.56
N GLU A 77 13.78 -6.24 19.64
CA GLU A 77 12.49 -6.90 19.55
C GLU A 77 11.42 -5.91 19.06
N PRO A 78 10.68 -6.25 17.98
CA PRO A 78 9.62 -5.40 17.48
C PRO A 78 8.35 -5.58 18.33
N PRO A 79 7.38 -4.66 18.25
CA PRO A 79 6.09 -4.81 18.93
C PRO A 79 5.40 -6.13 18.58
N PRO A 80 4.58 -6.70 19.51
CA PRO A 80 3.78 -7.89 19.21
C PRO A 80 2.93 -7.72 17.96
N GLY A 81 2.77 -8.80 17.16
CA GLY A 81 2.00 -8.78 15.92
C GLY A 81 2.74 -8.20 14.72
N SER A 82 4.04 -7.87 14.85
CA SER A 82 4.85 -7.33 13.74
C SER A 82 5.08 -8.32 12.60
N PHE A 83 4.82 -9.59 12.77
CA PHE A 83 4.99 -10.64 11.77
C PHE A 83 3.67 -11.37 11.50
N ARG A 84 3.43 -11.74 10.25
CA ARG A 84 2.27 -12.50 9.81
C ARG A 84 2.74 -13.66 8.94
N GLN A 85 2.24 -14.86 9.22
CA GLN A 85 2.41 -16.00 8.33
C GLN A 85 1.57 -15.81 7.08
N THR A 86 2.10 -16.22 5.95
CA THR A 86 1.39 -16.23 4.67
C THR A 86 1.05 -17.66 4.25
N GLU A 87 0.03 -17.80 3.41
CA GLU A 87 -0.31 -19.09 2.79
C GLU A 87 0.78 -19.58 1.80
N HIS A 88 1.74 -18.71 1.48
CA HIS A 88 2.83 -19.01 0.53
C HIS A 88 4.07 -19.61 1.18
N GLY A 89 4.03 -19.95 2.49
CA GLY A 89 5.11 -20.64 3.19
C GLY A 89 6.28 -19.74 3.63
N PHE A 90 6.07 -18.44 3.69
CA PHE A 90 7.00 -17.47 4.27
C PHE A 90 6.25 -16.46 5.16
N ASP A 91 6.98 -15.76 5.99
CA ASP A 91 6.43 -14.69 6.80
C ASP A 91 6.56 -13.33 6.09
N VAL A 92 5.69 -12.40 6.45
CA VAL A 92 5.74 -11.02 6.02
C VAL A 92 5.58 -10.10 7.24
N THR A 93 6.25 -8.96 7.23
CA THR A 93 5.99 -7.93 8.25
C THR A 93 4.57 -7.41 8.14
N SER A 94 3.93 -7.15 9.30
CA SER A 94 2.61 -6.50 9.32
C SER A 94 2.63 -5.17 8.55
N PRO A 95 1.51 -4.65 8.08
CA PRO A 95 1.49 -3.38 7.37
C PRO A 95 2.17 -2.25 8.15
N GLU A 96 1.94 -2.14 9.47
CA GLU A 96 2.55 -1.14 10.34
C GLU A 96 4.08 -1.29 10.39
N PHE A 97 4.55 -2.52 10.62
CA PHE A 97 5.99 -2.79 10.69
C PHE A 97 6.65 -2.68 9.31
N THR A 98 5.92 -2.95 8.24
CA THR A 98 6.36 -2.69 6.86
C THR A 98 6.63 -1.20 6.65
N LEU A 99 5.71 -0.32 7.06
CA LEU A 99 5.90 1.13 6.97
C LEU A 99 7.08 1.61 7.81
N LEU A 100 7.27 1.07 9.02
CA LEU A 100 8.45 1.38 9.84
C LEU A 100 9.75 0.99 9.15
N ASN A 101 9.80 -0.18 8.52
CA ASN A 101 10.97 -0.62 7.75
C ASN A 101 11.22 0.28 6.53
N LEU A 102 10.17 0.67 5.82
CA LEU A 102 10.26 1.61 4.69
C LEU A 102 10.79 2.97 5.12
N ALA A 103 10.44 3.46 6.30
CA ALA A 103 10.88 4.75 6.83
C ALA A 103 12.41 4.91 6.87
N THR A 104 13.16 3.81 6.78
CA THR A 104 14.63 3.83 6.72
C THR A 104 15.18 3.68 5.30
N GLN A 105 14.33 3.49 4.30
CA GLN A 105 14.72 3.08 2.95
C GLN A 105 14.29 4.08 1.88
N VAL A 106 13.27 4.89 2.16
CA VAL A 106 12.66 5.81 1.20
C VAL A 106 12.63 7.25 1.74
N SER A 107 12.38 8.22 0.88
CA SER A 107 12.20 9.62 1.29
C SER A 107 10.91 9.79 2.14
N ARG A 108 10.82 10.91 2.88
CA ARG A 108 9.64 11.22 3.68
C ARG A 108 8.35 11.27 2.87
N ASN A 109 8.39 11.88 1.68
CA ASN A 109 7.23 11.98 0.81
C ASN A 109 6.80 10.59 0.30
N GLN A 110 7.74 9.73 -0.09
CA GLN A 110 7.44 8.35 -0.48
C GLN A 110 6.86 7.54 0.69
N LEU A 111 7.38 7.75 1.91
CA LEU A 111 6.81 7.12 3.10
C LEU A 111 5.37 7.59 3.36
N LEU A 112 5.11 8.88 3.27
CA LEU A 112 3.78 9.44 3.45
C LEU A 112 2.79 8.88 2.41
N MET A 113 3.20 8.78 1.15
CA MET A 113 2.40 8.13 0.10
C MET A 113 2.14 6.65 0.40
N ALA A 114 3.13 5.91 0.92
CA ALA A 114 2.95 4.53 1.33
C ALA A 114 1.97 4.42 2.53
N CYS A 115 2.03 5.34 3.49
CA CYS A 115 1.07 5.41 4.59
C CYS A 115 -0.35 5.66 4.07
N TYR A 116 -0.52 6.62 3.16
CA TYR A 116 -1.82 6.86 2.52
C TYR A 116 -2.35 5.60 1.83
N GLU A 117 -1.53 4.92 1.03
CA GLU A 117 -1.97 3.71 0.32
C GLU A 117 -2.40 2.60 1.28
N MET A 118 -1.69 2.40 2.41
CA MET A 118 -2.07 1.41 3.42
C MET A 118 -3.36 1.77 4.17
N CYS A 119 -3.63 3.07 4.34
CA CYS A 119 -4.78 3.58 5.08
C CYS A 119 -5.98 3.94 4.18
N SER A 120 -5.88 3.77 2.88
CA SER A 120 -6.88 4.18 1.92
C SER A 120 -7.54 3.02 1.18
N SER A 121 -8.58 3.33 0.42
CA SER A 121 -9.39 2.34 -0.28
C SER A 121 -8.81 1.90 -1.62
N PHE A 122 -7.53 2.11 -1.87
CA PHE A 122 -6.87 1.70 -3.10
C PHE A 122 -5.56 0.95 -2.87
N ALA A 123 -5.10 0.27 -3.90
CA ALA A 123 -3.74 -0.25 -4.04
C ALA A 123 -3.27 -0.08 -5.48
N VAL A 124 -1.96 0.15 -5.65
CA VAL A 124 -1.34 0.23 -6.98
C VAL A 124 -0.62 -1.09 -7.25
N TYR A 125 -1.15 -1.88 -8.17
CA TYR A 125 -0.54 -3.16 -8.54
C TYR A 125 -0.74 -3.46 -10.02
N THR A 126 0.36 -3.75 -10.72
CA THR A 126 0.35 -4.18 -12.12
C THR A 126 0.71 -5.66 -12.19
N PRO A 127 -0.22 -6.56 -12.52
CA PRO A 127 0.09 -7.95 -12.73
C PRO A 127 1.11 -8.13 -13.85
N CYS A 128 2.08 -9.04 -13.69
CA CYS A 128 2.89 -9.46 -14.83
C CYS A 128 2.03 -10.19 -15.86
N LYS A 129 2.51 -10.31 -17.11
CA LYS A 129 1.75 -10.93 -18.20
C LYS A 129 1.26 -12.35 -17.88
N ARG A 130 2.00 -13.10 -17.07
CA ARG A 130 1.62 -14.45 -16.65
C ARG A 130 0.51 -14.41 -15.60
N ALA A 131 0.66 -13.57 -14.57
CA ALA A 131 -0.37 -13.38 -13.55
C ALA A 131 -1.68 -12.87 -14.15
N GLN A 132 -1.62 -11.94 -15.11
CA GLN A 132 -2.81 -11.46 -15.81
C GLN A 132 -3.51 -12.60 -16.57
N ARG A 133 -2.79 -13.39 -17.36
CA ARG A 133 -3.39 -14.53 -18.08
C ARG A 133 -4.03 -15.55 -17.16
N GLN A 134 -3.37 -15.88 -16.04
CA GLN A 134 -3.92 -16.83 -15.07
C GLN A 134 -5.19 -16.27 -14.41
N LEU A 135 -5.23 -14.96 -14.13
CA LEU A 135 -6.41 -14.29 -13.60
C LEU A 135 -7.58 -14.33 -14.62
N ASP A 136 -7.32 -13.98 -15.88
CA ASP A 136 -8.32 -13.95 -16.95
C ASP A 136 -8.90 -15.36 -17.19
N GLU A 137 -8.03 -16.37 -17.19
CA GLU A 137 -8.44 -17.78 -17.33
C GLU A 137 -9.29 -18.24 -16.14
N ALA A 138 -8.88 -17.93 -14.91
CA ALA A 138 -9.62 -18.29 -13.70
C ALA A 138 -11.01 -17.63 -13.66
N ILE A 139 -11.11 -16.38 -14.12
CA ILE A 139 -12.39 -15.65 -14.24
C ILE A 139 -13.27 -16.32 -15.31
N SER A 140 -12.71 -16.62 -16.51
CA SER A 140 -13.44 -17.23 -17.61
C SER A 140 -13.99 -18.62 -17.26
N LEU A 141 -13.23 -19.38 -16.48
CA LEU A 141 -13.60 -20.70 -15.95
C LEU A 141 -14.48 -20.63 -14.70
N LYS A 142 -14.84 -19.43 -14.25
CA LYS A 142 -15.64 -19.19 -13.03
C LYS A 142 -15.03 -19.80 -11.75
N LEU A 143 -13.71 -19.94 -11.70
CA LEU A 143 -12.99 -20.43 -10.53
C LEU A 143 -12.87 -19.33 -9.45
N ILE A 144 -12.94 -18.06 -9.85
CA ILE A 144 -12.97 -16.91 -8.97
C ILE A 144 -14.41 -16.40 -8.92
N PRO A 145 -15.08 -16.42 -7.76
CA PRO A 145 -16.42 -15.90 -7.62
C PRO A 145 -16.49 -14.41 -7.95
N PRO A 146 -17.60 -13.91 -8.51
CA PRO A 146 -17.87 -12.48 -8.62
C PRO A 146 -17.73 -11.80 -7.24
N ASN A 147 -17.12 -10.64 -7.20
CA ASN A 147 -16.85 -9.87 -5.97
C ASN A 147 -15.87 -10.53 -4.98
N CYS A 148 -15.11 -11.54 -5.40
CA CYS A 148 -14.02 -12.11 -4.62
C CYS A 148 -12.77 -11.23 -4.75
N GLY A 149 -12.18 -10.88 -3.61
CA GLY A 149 -10.96 -10.09 -3.59
C GLY A 149 -11.17 -8.59 -3.83
N TRP A 150 -10.25 -7.96 -4.54
CA TRP A 150 -10.29 -6.52 -4.82
C TRP A 150 -10.90 -6.23 -6.20
N GLU A 151 -11.57 -5.09 -6.33
CA GLU A 151 -12.13 -4.62 -7.59
C GLU A 151 -11.06 -3.84 -8.38
N ARG A 152 -10.84 -4.23 -9.64
CA ARG A 152 -9.95 -3.48 -10.51
C ARG A 152 -10.65 -2.27 -11.10
N VAL A 153 -9.99 -1.11 -11.03
CA VAL A 153 -10.52 0.12 -11.63
C VAL A 153 -10.32 0.06 -13.15
N ILE A 154 -11.40 0.34 -13.86
CA ILE A 154 -11.43 0.42 -15.34
C ILE A 154 -11.44 1.89 -15.74
N ASP A 155 -10.69 2.26 -16.76
CA ASP A 155 -10.64 3.63 -17.26
C ASP A 155 -11.89 4.00 -18.08
N VAL A 156 -11.98 5.27 -18.47
CA VAL A 156 -13.09 5.80 -19.28
C VAL A 156 -13.22 5.13 -20.64
N ASN A 157 -12.20 4.42 -21.11
CA ASN A 157 -12.18 3.69 -22.38
C ASN A 157 -12.44 2.19 -22.18
N GLY A 158 -12.83 1.75 -20.98
CA GLY A 158 -13.07 0.35 -20.65
C GLY A 158 -11.79 -0.50 -20.50
N LYS A 159 -10.62 0.13 -20.31
CA LYS A 159 -9.35 -0.59 -20.12
C LYS A 159 -9.02 -0.76 -18.65
N ASP A 160 -8.46 -1.90 -18.34
CA ASP A 160 -7.90 -2.21 -17.04
C ASP A 160 -6.76 -1.26 -16.68
N THR A 161 -6.81 -0.78 -15.45
CA THR A 161 -5.76 0.07 -14.88
C THR A 161 -4.86 -0.72 -13.93
N ASN A 162 -3.87 -0.06 -13.33
CA ASN A 162 -3.07 -0.62 -12.26
C ASN A 162 -3.65 -0.30 -10.86
N LEU A 163 -4.80 0.36 -10.81
CA LEU A 163 -5.47 0.74 -9.57
C LEU A 163 -6.51 -0.32 -9.18
N TRP A 164 -6.50 -0.70 -7.92
CA TRP A 164 -7.42 -1.66 -7.32
C TRP A 164 -8.12 -1.03 -6.15
N LYS A 165 -9.43 -1.18 -6.07
CA LYS A 165 -10.22 -0.82 -4.89
C LYS A 165 -10.14 -1.93 -3.86
N ARG A 166 -9.92 -1.56 -2.60
CA ARG A 166 -9.84 -2.48 -1.45
C ARG A 166 -10.32 -1.79 -0.19
N THR A 167 -10.56 -2.57 0.85
CA THR A 167 -10.67 -2.02 2.21
C THR A 167 -9.28 -1.58 2.70
N PRO A 168 -9.19 -0.46 3.43
CA PRO A 168 -7.94 -0.04 4.06
C PRO A 168 -7.35 -1.15 4.93
N LEU A 169 -6.03 -1.30 4.91
CA LEU A 169 -5.32 -2.27 5.76
C LEU A 169 -5.10 -1.71 7.17
N LEU A 170 -5.02 -0.39 7.29
CA LEU A 170 -4.74 0.36 8.51
C LEU A 170 -5.58 1.63 8.56
N SER A 171 -5.62 2.24 9.72
CA SER A 171 -5.97 3.65 9.91
C SER A 171 -4.72 4.47 10.30
N ALA A 172 -4.78 5.79 10.18
CA ALA A 172 -3.73 6.68 10.69
C ALA A 172 -3.52 6.51 12.21
N ALA A 173 -4.60 6.19 12.94
CA ALA A 173 -4.54 5.90 14.37
C ALA A 173 -3.75 4.62 14.68
N ASP A 174 -3.88 3.57 13.85
CA ASP A 174 -3.10 2.33 13.99
C ASP A 174 -1.61 2.60 13.79
N ILE A 175 -1.25 3.39 12.78
CA ILE A 175 0.15 3.80 12.55
C ILE A 175 0.68 4.57 13.76
N ALA A 176 -0.08 5.53 14.29
CA ALA A 176 0.32 6.32 15.44
C ALA A 176 0.46 5.46 16.72
N ALA A 177 -0.45 4.52 16.94
CA ALA A 177 -0.39 3.57 18.06
C ALA A 177 0.83 2.65 17.95
N PHE A 178 1.07 2.09 16.75
CA PHE A 178 2.26 1.27 16.49
C PHE A 178 3.56 2.06 16.70
N ALA A 179 3.63 3.31 16.23
CA ALA A 179 4.80 4.16 16.40
C ALA A 179 5.09 4.52 17.87
N LYS A 180 4.08 4.49 18.75
CA LYS A 180 4.28 4.60 20.22
C LYS A 180 4.91 3.33 20.78
N GLN A 181 4.40 2.16 20.39
CA GLN A 181 4.93 0.85 20.83
C GLN A 181 6.34 0.59 20.29
N ALA A 182 6.63 1.06 19.08
CA ALA A 182 7.92 0.91 18.42
C ALA A 182 8.96 1.98 18.87
N ALA A 183 8.74 2.61 20.03
CA ALA A 183 9.67 3.63 20.56
C ALA A 183 11.09 3.06 20.64
N GLY A 184 12.08 3.80 20.12
CA GLY A 184 13.48 3.36 20.08
C GLY A 184 13.88 2.61 18.80
N LEU A 185 12.94 2.08 18.03
CA LEU A 185 13.24 1.45 16.75
C LEU A 185 13.63 2.49 15.69
N ARG A 186 14.53 2.06 14.80
CA ARG A 186 14.97 2.90 13.68
C ARG A 186 13.81 3.19 12.74
N GLY A 187 13.65 4.45 12.34
CA GLY A 187 12.58 4.89 11.43
C GLY A 187 11.33 5.44 12.14
N VAL A 188 11.19 5.23 13.45
CA VAL A 188 9.97 5.63 14.20
C VAL A 188 9.67 7.13 14.13
N LYS A 189 10.70 7.99 14.07
CA LYS A 189 10.52 9.45 13.96
C LYS A 189 9.86 9.83 12.63
N GLN A 190 10.32 9.20 11.52
CA GLN A 190 9.75 9.41 10.20
C GLN A 190 8.33 8.84 10.10
N LEU A 191 8.07 7.68 10.73
CA LEU A 191 6.75 7.10 10.74
C LEU A 191 5.74 7.98 11.51
N ARG A 192 6.13 8.54 12.65
CA ARG A 192 5.30 9.51 13.40
C ARG A 192 5.02 10.76 12.55
N TRP A 193 6.07 11.32 11.94
CA TRP A 193 5.92 12.45 11.05
C TRP A 193 4.91 12.17 9.93
N ALA A 194 4.97 11.00 9.30
CA ALA A 194 4.03 10.63 8.26
C ALA A 194 2.59 10.50 8.79
N ALA A 195 2.40 9.83 9.94
CA ALA A 195 1.08 9.68 10.56
C ALA A 195 0.44 11.03 10.92
N GLU A 196 1.23 12.01 11.37
CA GLU A 196 0.78 13.37 11.72
C GLU A 196 0.42 14.21 10.49
N ARG A 197 0.88 13.85 9.29
CA ARG A 197 0.64 14.58 8.03
C ARG A 197 -0.54 14.03 7.22
N MET A 198 -1.11 12.93 7.65
CA MET A 198 -2.27 12.36 6.97
C MET A 198 -3.53 13.18 7.25
N THR A 199 -4.26 13.53 6.21
CA THR A 199 -5.46 14.39 6.26
C THR A 199 -6.77 13.60 6.02
N GLY A 200 -6.70 12.28 6.06
CA GLY A 200 -7.84 11.39 5.87
C GLY A 200 -7.55 10.26 4.87
N GLN A 201 -8.58 9.58 4.44
CA GLN A 201 -8.50 8.53 3.43
C GLN A 201 -8.57 9.14 2.03
N THR A 202 -8.00 8.44 1.05
CA THR A 202 -8.06 8.81 -0.36
C THR A 202 -8.48 7.58 -1.17
N ALA A 203 -8.87 7.76 -2.43
CA ALA A 203 -9.26 6.68 -3.32
C ALA A 203 -8.28 6.48 -4.49
N SER A 204 -7.29 7.35 -4.63
CA SER A 204 -6.31 7.28 -5.72
C SER A 204 -4.96 7.91 -5.35
N PRO A 205 -3.87 7.54 -6.04
CA PRO A 205 -2.57 8.21 -5.90
C PRO A 205 -2.60 9.71 -6.23
N PHE A 206 -3.45 10.11 -7.17
CA PHE A 206 -3.58 11.52 -7.55
C PHE A 206 -4.18 12.36 -6.44
N GLU A 207 -5.20 11.85 -5.74
CA GLU A 207 -5.72 12.50 -4.54
C GLU A 207 -4.66 12.62 -3.45
N VAL A 208 -3.82 11.59 -3.24
CA VAL A 208 -2.69 11.65 -2.29
C VAL A 208 -1.73 12.77 -2.65
N GLN A 209 -1.30 12.86 -3.90
CA GLN A 209 -0.36 13.90 -4.36
C GLN A 209 -0.95 15.30 -4.19
N THR A 210 -2.23 15.48 -4.58
CA THR A 210 -2.94 16.75 -4.43
C THR A 210 -3.07 17.13 -2.96
N SER A 211 -3.43 16.17 -2.10
CA SER A 211 -3.51 16.40 -0.66
C SER A 211 -2.18 16.80 -0.05
N MET A 212 -1.08 16.13 -0.41
CA MET A 212 0.26 16.47 0.05
C MET A 212 0.68 17.86 -0.43
N LEU A 213 0.42 18.21 -1.69
CA LEU A 213 0.74 19.53 -2.24
C LEU A 213 0.02 20.65 -1.48
N ILE A 214 -1.24 20.44 -1.12
CA ILE A 214 -2.05 21.45 -0.44
C ILE A 214 -1.74 21.51 1.06
N SER A 215 -1.64 20.33 1.73
CA SER A 215 -1.61 20.29 3.20
C SER A 215 -0.22 20.35 3.82
N LEU A 216 0.82 19.84 3.15
CA LEU A 216 2.16 19.88 3.73
C LEU A 216 2.60 21.33 4.00
N PRO A 217 3.35 21.59 5.09
CA PRO A 217 3.96 22.88 5.34
C PRO A 217 4.80 23.38 4.17
N ARG A 218 4.94 24.69 4.03
CA ARG A 218 5.68 25.29 2.92
C ARG A 218 7.16 24.90 2.89
N ASP A 219 7.77 24.74 4.04
CA ASP A 219 9.15 24.26 4.20
C ASP A 219 9.30 22.76 3.89
N GLU A 220 8.20 22.03 3.85
CA GLU A 220 8.12 20.62 3.42
C GLU A 220 7.63 20.47 1.96
N GLY A 221 7.44 21.57 1.24
CA GLY A 221 7.09 21.61 -0.19
C GLY A 221 5.60 21.69 -0.49
N GLY A 222 4.75 21.93 0.50
CA GLY A 222 3.30 22.13 0.35
C GLY A 222 2.88 23.58 0.42
N MET A 223 1.56 23.82 0.46
CA MET A 223 0.95 25.14 0.60
C MET A 223 0.62 25.51 2.04
N GLY A 224 0.60 24.55 2.95
CA GLY A 224 0.28 24.72 4.38
C GLY A 224 -1.21 25.02 4.62
N ILE A 225 -2.10 24.53 3.78
CA ILE A 225 -3.54 24.74 3.89
C ILE A 225 -4.16 23.53 4.59
N ASN A 226 -5.03 23.77 5.57
CA ASN A 226 -5.78 22.71 6.21
C ASN A 226 -6.84 22.14 5.27
N ILE A 227 -6.86 20.82 5.18
CA ILE A 227 -7.80 20.07 4.34
C ILE A 227 -8.30 18.84 5.09
N ALA A 228 -9.42 18.30 4.61
CA ALA A 228 -9.89 16.97 4.96
C ALA A 228 -10.17 16.16 3.68
N ASN A 229 -9.78 14.90 3.66
CA ASN A 229 -9.99 14.03 2.50
C ASN A 229 -11.23 13.15 2.69
N ASN A 230 -11.86 12.80 1.56
CA ASN A 230 -12.98 11.88 1.48
C ASN A 230 -14.12 12.22 2.47
N VAL A 231 -14.48 13.50 2.48
CA VAL A 231 -15.47 14.04 3.42
C VAL A 231 -16.88 13.69 2.96
N ARG A 232 -17.63 13.02 3.84
CA ARG A 232 -19.02 12.68 3.59
C ARG A 232 -19.90 13.93 3.69
N ILE A 233 -20.62 14.24 2.61
CA ILE A 233 -21.55 15.35 2.51
C ILE A 233 -22.97 14.77 2.41
N PRO A 234 -23.84 14.97 3.41
CA PRO A 234 -25.21 14.51 3.34
C PRO A 234 -25.99 15.30 2.28
N LEU A 235 -26.78 14.62 1.48
CA LEU A 235 -27.66 15.26 0.50
C LEU A 235 -28.92 15.81 1.18
N SER A 236 -29.39 16.96 0.72
CA SER A 236 -30.71 17.51 1.13
C SER A 236 -31.86 16.59 0.67
N ASP A 237 -33.03 16.72 1.29
CA ASP A 237 -34.20 15.92 0.89
C ASP A 237 -34.60 16.15 -0.57
N ALA A 238 -34.45 17.39 -1.07
CA ALA A 238 -34.66 17.71 -2.48
C ALA A 238 -33.67 16.97 -3.39
N ALA A 239 -32.38 16.90 -3.02
CA ALA A 239 -31.39 16.18 -3.79
C ALA A 239 -31.59 14.64 -3.73
N ARG A 240 -32.03 14.11 -2.59
CA ARG A 240 -32.34 12.68 -2.44
C ARG A 240 -33.53 12.25 -3.30
N SER A 241 -34.47 13.15 -3.56
CA SER A 241 -35.60 12.85 -4.46
C SER A 241 -35.21 12.71 -5.92
N LEU A 242 -34.04 13.25 -6.31
CA LEU A 242 -33.52 13.21 -7.68
C LEU A 242 -32.50 12.08 -7.89
N TYR A 243 -31.86 11.62 -6.82
CA TYR A 243 -30.78 10.62 -6.85
C TYR A 243 -31.01 9.56 -5.80
N ASP A 244 -30.82 8.29 -6.17
CA ASP A 244 -30.91 7.15 -5.24
C ASP A 244 -29.64 7.07 -4.34
N LYS A 245 -29.29 8.20 -3.71
CA LYS A 245 -28.15 8.34 -2.80
C LYS A 245 -28.50 9.21 -1.62
N THR A 246 -27.94 8.90 -0.46
CA THR A 246 -28.15 9.68 0.77
C THR A 246 -27.02 10.70 1.03
N CYS A 247 -25.87 10.53 0.38
CA CYS A 247 -24.72 11.39 0.53
C CYS A 247 -23.84 11.34 -0.74
N CYS A 248 -22.97 12.32 -0.88
CA CYS A 248 -21.78 12.29 -1.74
C CYS A 248 -20.50 12.41 -0.88
N TYR A 249 -19.36 12.23 -1.52
CA TYR A 249 -18.05 12.38 -0.89
C TYR A 249 -17.28 13.41 -1.68
N ALA A 250 -16.64 14.35 -0.97
CA ALA A 250 -15.70 15.29 -1.55
C ALA A 250 -14.29 14.67 -1.45
N ASP A 251 -13.54 14.62 -2.55
CA ASP A 251 -12.17 14.10 -2.54
C ASP A 251 -11.31 14.90 -1.58
N ILE A 252 -11.38 16.23 -1.66
CA ILE A 252 -10.69 17.16 -0.77
C ILE A 252 -11.64 18.31 -0.41
N LEU A 253 -11.80 18.56 0.88
CA LEU A 253 -12.48 19.73 1.42
C LEU A 253 -11.44 20.67 2.01
N ILE A 254 -11.44 21.92 1.55
CA ILE A 254 -10.68 23.04 2.13
C ILE A 254 -11.67 23.84 2.96
N GLU A 255 -11.49 23.89 4.28
CA GLU A 255 -12.32 24.68 5.18
C GLU A 255 -11.74 26.07 5.30
N SER A 256 -12.60 27.09 5.18
CA SER A 256 -12.21 28.47 5.50
C SER A 256 -12.08 28.64 7.01
N ALA A 257 -10.97 29.23 7.46
CA ALA A 257 -10.78 29.54 8.87
C ALA A 257 -11.69 30.67 9.39
N THR A 258 -12.31 31.43 8.48
CA THR A 258 -13.05 32.67 8.82
C THR A 258 -14.53 32.63 8.46
N ASP A 259 -14.92 31.77 7.51
CA ASP A 259 -16.27 31.72 6.98
C ASP A 259 -16.85 30.31 7.05
N SER A 260 -18.19 30.19 7.12
CA SER A 260 -18.90 28.92 7.04
C SER A 260 -18.85 28.29 5.62
N MET A 261 -18.02 28.80 4.73
CA MET A 261 -17.86 28.32 3.37
C MET A 261 -16.61 27.47 3.24
N GLY A 262 -16.74 26.36 2.51
CA GLY A 262 -15.62 25.49 2.14
C GLY A 262 -15.49 25.38 0.63
N VAL A 263 -14.31 25.01 0.16
CA VAL A 263 -14.04 24.72 -1.25
C VAL A 263 -13.86 23.20 -1.39
N ILE A 264 -14.63 22.60 -2.29
CA ILE A 264 -14.49 21.19 -2.66
C ILE A 264 -13.59 21.11 -3.90
N LEU A 265 -12.58 20.25 -3.84
CA LEU A 265 -11.75 19.88 -4.97
C LEU A 265 -12.01 18.42 -5.32
N GLU A 266 -12.40 18.19 -6.58
CA GLU A 266 -12.56 16.86 -7.16
C GLU A 266 -11.33 16.52 -8.00
N CYS A 267 -10.70 15.41 -7.68
CA CYS A 267 -9.46 14.96 -8.31
C CYS A 267 -9.76 14.08 -9.52
N GLN A 268 -10.08 14.68 -10.65
CA GLN A 268 -10.34 13.97 -11.90
C GLN A 268 -9.02 13.75 -12.68
N GLY A 269 -8.36 12.63 -12.41
CA GLY A 269 -7.24 12.18 -13.25
C GLY A 269 -7.76 11.76 -14.64
N ARG A 270 -7.16 12.27 -15.73
CA ARG A 270 -7.50 11.85 -17.12
C ARG A 270 -7.29 10.35 -17.36
N SER A 271 -6.51 9.77 -16.56
CA SER A 271 -6.41 8.33 -16.36
C SER A 271 -5.77 8.16 -14.97
N ALA A 272 -6.25 7.28 -14.14
CA ALA A 272 -5.47 6.74 -13.03
C ALA A 272 -4.14 6.07 -13.53
N HIS A 273 -3.46 6.57 -14.58
CA HIS A 273 -2.92 5.85 -15.73
C HIS A 273 -1.59 6.30 -16.22
N ASP A 274 -0.89 7.06 -15.49
CA ASP A 274 0.54 7.02 -15.74
C ASP A 274 1.00 5.61 -15.32
N ARG A 275 1.22 4.80 -16.37
CA ARG A 275 1.55 3.37 -16.32
C ARG A 275 2.77 3.03 -15.46
N HIS A 276 3.39 4.01 -14.82
CA HIS A 276 4.67 3.90 -14.14
C HIS A 276 4.73 4.58 -12.77
N TYR A 277 3.62 5.13 -12.25
CA TYR A 277 3.69 5.73 -10.94
C TYR A 277 3.72 4.66 -9.85
N ASP A 278 4.92 4.29 -9.42
CA ASP A 278 5.18 3.56 -8.18
C ASP A 278 5.92 4.50 -7.22
N PRO A 279 5.26 4.99 -6.15
CA PRO A 279 5.86 5.93 -5.21
C PRO A 279 7.11 5.39 -4.52
N ILE A 280 7.28 4.06 -4.51
CA ILE A 280 8.42 3.39 -3.88
C ILE A 280 9.56 3.16 -4.87
N ARG A 281 9.27 2.98 -6.17
CA ARG A 281 10.30 2.78 -7.21
C ARG A 281 10.81 4.06 -7.84
N GLY A 282 10.07 5.17 -7.75
CA GLY A 282 10.51 6.46 -8.28
C GLY A 282 10.60 6.54 -9.81
N HIS A 283 9.76 5.80 -10.53
CA HIS A 283 9.66 5.83 -11.99
C HIS A 283 8.26 6.19 -12.43
#